data_6d831ad3ff77cb491fb1bcf6010707cb
#
_entry.id   6d831ad3ff77cb491fb1bcf6010707cb
#
_cell.length_a   1.000
_cell.length_b   1.000
_cell.length_c   1.000
_cell.angle_alpha   90.00
_cell.angle_beta   90.00
_cell.angle_gamma   90.00
#
_symmetry.space_group_name_H-M   'P 1'
#
loop_
_entity.id
_entity.type
_entity.pdbx_description
1 polymer ?
#
loop_
_entity_poly.entity_id
_entity_poly.type
_entity_poly.pdbx_seq_one_letter_code
_entity_poly.pdbx_strand_id
1 'polypeptide(L)'
;CLQLKTTVIHLRYFNKLLSLQNMIQQRIKQYIEKEDLFSSGSKILVALSGGADSVALLCILHAAGYPCEAAHCNFHLRGEESNRDEQFVRQLCKKYGIHLHTIDFDTTRYAAEKHISIEMAARELRYNWFEEIRNQCRADVVAVAHHQDDSVETILLNLIRGTGITGLLGIRPRNGVIVRPLLCINRDEIM
;
A
#
# COMPACT_ATOMS: atom_id res chain seq x y z
N CYS A 1 45.60 -2.66 7.71
CA CYS A 1 45.20 -1.33 7.19
C CYS A 1 44.04 -1.38 6.18
N LEU A 2 43.95 -2.43 5.29
CA LEU A 2 42.85 -2.56 4.33
C LEU A 2 41.50 -2.94 5.00
N GLN A 3 41.50 -3.86 5.96
CA GLN A 3 40.28 -4.29 6.67
C GLN A 3 39.58 -3.14 7.43
N LEU A 4 40.35 -2.24 8.06
CA LEU A 4 39.81 -1.06 8.73
C LEU A 4 39.13 -0.08 7.76
N LYS A 5 39.67 0.11 6.56
CA LYS A 5 39.06 0.97 5.53
C LYS A 5 37.73 0.39 5.02
N THR A 6 37.66 -0.91 4.81
CA THR A 6 36.43 -1.60 4.37
C THR A 6 35.33 -1.51 5.43
N THR A 7 35.68 -1.70 6.71
CA THR A 7 34.72 -1.57 7.83
C THR A 7 34.15 -0.15 7.96
N VAL A 8 35.02 0.87 7.81
CA VAL A 8 34.60 2.29 7.88
C VAL A 8 33.68 2.66 6.69
N ILE A 9 33.95 2.12 5.51
CA ILE A 9 33.12 2.34 4.32
C ILE A 9 31.74 1.68 4.54
N HIS A 10 31.68 0.42 5.00
CA HIS A 10 30.42 -0.24 5.31
C HIS A 10 29.61 0.49 6.38
N LEU A 11 30.26 0.99 7.43
CA LEU A 11 29.61 1.77 8.49
C LEU A 11 29.04 3.09 7.96
N ARG A 12 29.76 3.78 7.07
CA ARG A 12 29.27 5.02 6.42
C ARG A 12 28.07 4.76 5.50
N TYR A 13 28.11 3.69 4.70
CA TYR A 13 26.97 3.30 3.87
C TYR A 13 25.76 2.91 4.72
N PHE A 14 25.97 2.13 5.78
CA PHE A 14 24.90 1.74 6.71
C PHE A 14 24.25 2.95 7.39
N ASN A 15 25.06 3.90 7.91
CA ASN A 15 24.55 5.12 8.53
C ASN A 15 23.81 6.01 7.51
N LYS A 16 24.28 6.07 6.27
CA LYS A 16 23.58 6.80 5.18
C LYS A 16 22.23 6.17 4.83
N LEU A 17 22.17 4.83 4.79
CA LEU A 17 20.90 4.12 4.58
C LEU A 17 19.90 4.37 5.72
N LEU A 18 20.35 4.28 6.97
CA LEU A 18 19.51 4.57 8.14
C LEU A 18 19.01 6.02 8.14
N SER A 19 19.87 6.99 7.79
CA SER A 19 19.47 8.39 7.70
C SER A 19 18.42 8.61 6.60
N LEU A 20 18.55 7.93 5.46
CA LEU A 20 17.60 8.01 4.35
C LEU A 20 16.24 7.41 4.74
N GLN A 21 16.24 6.23 5.38
CA GLN A 21 15.01 5.61 5.90
C GLN A 21 14.29 6.52 6.90
N ASN A 22 15.02 7.13 7.83
CA ASN A 22 14.47 8.07 8.80
C ASN A 22 13.85 9.31 8.11
N MET A 23 14.51 9.84 7.09
CA MET A 23 13.98 10.98 6.31
C MET A 23 12.68 10.62 5.59
N ILE A 24 12.62 9.45 4.96
CA ILE A 24 11.40 8.98 4.27
C ILE A 24 10.25 8.80 5.27
N GLN A 25 10.51 8.15 6.41
CA GLN A 25 9.49 7.99 7.47
C GLN A 25 8.98 9.33 7.99
N GLN A 26 9.86 10.30 8.23
CA GLN A 26 9.47 11.65 8.64
C GLN A 26 8.62 12.34 7.59
N ARG A 27 8.99 12.23 6.30
CA ARG A 27 8.22 12.83 5.19
C ARG A 27 6.81 12.24 5.09
N ILE A 28 6.68 10.91 5.23
CA ILE A 28 5.40 10.23 5.25
C ILE A 28 4.56 10.69 6.45
N LYS A 29 5.16 10.77 7.65
CA LYS A 29 4.49 11.25 8.85
C LYS A 29 3.97 12.68 8.68
N GLN A 30 4.80 13.60 8.20
CA GLN A 30 4.39 14.98 7.91
C GLN A 30 3.27 15.04 6.86
N TYR A 31 3.30 14.16 5.86
CA TYR A 31 2.27 14.07 4.85
C TYR A 31 0.94 13.57 5.43
N ILE A 32 0.97 12.55 6.29
CA ILE A 32 -0.21 12.05 7.01
C ILE A 32 -0.87 13.17 7.82
N GLU A 33 -0.07 13.94 8.55
CA GLU A 33 -0.53 15.08 9.36
C GLU A 33 -1.07 16.22 8.48
N LYS A 34 -0.35 16.60 7.44
CA LYS A 34 -0.72 17.69 6.50
C LYS A 34 -2.04 17.43 5.79
N GLU A 35 -2.23 16.20 5.30
CA GLU A 35 -3.41 15.81 4.52
C GLU A 35 -4.54 15.25 5.40
N ASP A 36 -4.38 15.31 6.73
CA ASP A 36 -5.33 14.79 7.73
C ASP A 36 -5.81 13.36 7.42
N LEU A 37 -4.84 12.47 7.12
CA LEU A 37 -5.16 11.11 6.68
C LEU A 37 -5.68 10.26 7.84
N PHE A 38 -5.05 10.36 9.01
CA PHE A 38 -5.44 9.71 10.27
C PHE A 38 -4.58 10.21 11.44
N SER A 39 -5.05 10.01 12.67
CA SER A 39 -4.36 10.42 13.90
C SER A 39 -3.38 9.34 14.41
N SER A 40 -2.53 9.70 15.37
CA SER A 40 -1.52 8.81 15.98
C SER A 40 -2.11 7.58 16.68
N GLY A 41 -3.36 7.65 17.12
CA GLY A 41 -4.06 6.52 17.78
C GLY A 41 -4.94 5.70 16.84
N SER A 42 -5.03 6.08 15.57
CA SER A 42 -5.91 5.40 14.61
C SER A 42 -5.48 3.97 14.35
N LYS A 43 -6.45 3.06 14.30
CA LYS A 43 -6.26 1.69 13.83
C LYS A 43 -6.36 1.63 12.31
N ILE A 44 -5.40 1.00 11.66
CA ILE A 44 -5.25 1.03 10.20
C ILE A 44 -5.40 -0.37 9.64
N LEU A 45 -6.31 -0.54 8.68
CA LEU A 45 -6.37 -1.72 7.84
C LEU A 45 -5.49 -1.47 6.60
N VAL A 46 -4.41 -2.22 6.44
CA VAL A 46 -3.48 -2.05 5.31
C VAL A 46 -3.84 -3.03 4.20
N ALA A 47 -4.14 -2.51 3.00
CA ALA A 47 -4.35 -3.32 1.81
C ALA A 47 -3.01 -3.89 1.34
N LEU A 48 -2.78 -5.19 1.55
CA LEU A 48 -1.51 -5.88 1.35
C LEU A 48 -1.59 -6.82 0.14
N SER A 49 -1.10 -6.37 -1.02
CA SER A 49 -1.12 -7.19 -2.25
C SER A 49 0.00 -8.22 -2.33
N GLY A 50 1.08 -8.07 -1.55
CA GLY A 50 2.33 -8.83 -1.67
C GLY A 50 3.40 -8.15 -2.52
N GLY A 51 3.05 -7.11 -3.26
CA GLY A 51 4.02 -6.26 -3.98
C GLY A 51 4.82 -5.35 -3.05
N ALA A 52 5.99 -4.90 -3.51
CA ALA A 52 6.96 -4.12 -2.74
C ALA A 52 6.33 -2.89 -2.05
N ASP A 53 5.50 -2.13 -2.78
CA ASP A 53 4.90 -0.89 -2.29
C ASP A 53 3.94 -1.15 -1.11
N SER A 54 3.11 -2.21 -1.21
CA SER A 54 2.17 -2.58 -0.16
C SER A 54 2.87 -3.13 1.09
N VAL A 55 3.97 -3.86 0.90
CA VAL A 55 4.84 -4.35 1.97
C VAL A 55 5.55 -3.18 2.65
N ALA A 56 6.10 -2.25 1.89
CA ALA A 56 6.74 -1.06 2.43
C ALA A 56 5.76 -0.21 3.26
N LEU A 57 4.54 0.01 2.75
CA LEU A 57 3.49 0.71 3.49
C LEU A 57 3.22 0.06 4.85
N LEU A 58 3.00 -1.27 4.86
CA LEU A 58 2.75 -2.01 6.10
C LEU A 58 3.92 -1.86 7.08
N CYS A 59 5.16 -2.07 6.61
CA CYS A 59 6.36 -1.97 7.43
C CYS A 59 6.55 -0.56 8.01
N ILE A 60 6.33 0.48 7.21
CA ILE A 60 6.48 1.88 7.63
C ILE A 60 5.45 2.23 8.71
N LEU A 61 4.18 1.89 8.50
CA LEU A 61 3.12 2.19 9.47
C LEU A 61 3.30 1.39 10.76
N HIS A 62 3.65 0.11 10.66
CA HIS A 62 3.94 -0.73 11.82
C HIS A 62 5.15 -0.22 12.62
N ALA A 63 6.25 0.14 11.94
CA ALA A 63 7.45 0.72 12.58
C ALA A 63 7.19 2.08 13.21
N ALA A 64 6.25 2.86 12.67
CA ALA A 64 5.80 4.13 13.25
C ALA A 64 4.88 3.95 14.48
N GLY A 65 4.55 2.70 14.85
CA GLY A 65 3.77 2.39 16.05
C GLY A 65 2.25 2.46 15.86
N TYR A 66 1.74 2.53 14.63
CA TYR A 66 0.30 2.48 14.38
C TYR A 66 -0.24 1.06 14.61
N PRO A 67 -1.40 0.90 15.27
CA PRO A 67 -2.12 -0.38 15.33
C PRO A 67 -2.55 -0.79 13.92
N CYS A 68 -1.90 -1.83 13.34
CA CYS A 68 -2.15 -2.27 11.98
C CYS A 68 -2.73 -3.69 11.95
N GLU A 69 -3.73 -3.89 11.09
CA GLU A 69 -4.13 -5.19 10.56
C GLU A 69 -3.96 -5.17 9.04
N ALA A 70 -3.77 -6.33 8.42
CA ALA A 70 -3.56 -6.44 6.99
C ALA A 70 -4.74 -7.15 6.30
N ALA A 71 -5.08 -6.74 5.08
CA ALA A 71 -6.11 -7.35 4.26
C ALA A 71 -5.53 -7.73 2.88
N HIS A 72 -5.60 -9.02 2.52
CA HIS A 72 -5.12 -9.56 1.25
C HIS A 72 -6.27 -10.20 0.47
N CYS A 73 -6.41 -9.80 -0.80
CA CYS A 73 -7.37 -10.37 -1.75
C CYS A 73 -6.63 -11.24 -2.75
N ASN A 74 -6.97 -12.52 -2.84
CA ASN A 74 -6.53 -13.40 -3.92
C ASN A 74 -7.61 -13.43 -4.99
N PHE A 75 -7.31 -12.89 -6.16
CA PHE A 75 -8.23 -12.83 -7.30
C PHE A 75 -8.05 -13.99 -8.29
N HIS A 76 -7.06 -14.87 -8.06
CA HIS A 76 -6.66 -15.99 -8.92
C HIS A 76 -6.39 -15.62 -10.39
N LEU A 77 -6.11 -14.34 -10.68
CA LEU A 77 -5.92 -13.85 -12.04
C LEU A 77 -4.53 -14.13 -12.61
N ARG A 78 -3.56 -14.47 -11.74
CA ARG A 78 -2.15 -14.78 -12.12
C ARG A 78 -1.75 -16.22 -11.78
N GLY A 79 -2.73 -17.11 -11.59
CA GLY A 79 -2.48 -18.52 -11.27
C GLY A 79 -1.58 -18.70 -10.05
N GLU A 80 -0.48 -19.45 -10.19
CA GLU A 80 0.46 -19.76 -9.11
C GLU A 80 1.15 -18.53 -8.50
N GLU A 81 1.30 -17.44 -9.22
CA GLU A 81 1.85 -16.20 -8.66
C GLU A 81 0.95 -15.62 -7.58
N SER A 82 -0.37 -15.67 -7.79
CA SER A 82 -1.34 -15.19 -6.78
C SER A 82 -1.23 -16.00 -5.48
N ASN A 83 -1.01 -17.32 -5.58
CA ASN A 83 -0.83 -18.19 -4.42
C ASN A 83 0.50 -17.92 -3.70
N ARG A 84 1.57 -17.65 -4.45
CA ARG A 84 2.88 -17.26 -3.87
C ARG A 84 2.79 -15.93 -3.12
N ASP A 85 2.12 -14.94 -3.70
CA ASP A 85 1.90 -13.65 -3.04
C ASP A 85 1.13 -13.83 -1.72
N GLU A 86 0.09 -14.65 -1.70
CA GLU A 86 -0.66 -14.95 -0.49
C GLU A 86 0.19 -15.67 0.56
N GLN A 87 0.98 -16.66 0.18
CA GLN A 87 1.89 -17.35 1.11
C GLN A 87 2.93 -16.38 1.69
N PHE A 88 3.47 -15.49 0.86
CA PHE A 88 4.42 -14.48 1.28
C PHE A 88 3.81 -13.52 2.31
N VAL A 89 2.61 -12.97 2.06
CA VAL A 89 1.98 -12.04 3.01
C VAL A 89 1.59 -12.73 4.31
N ARG A 90 1.20 -14.02 4.29
CA ARG A 90 0.95 -14.82 5.49
C ARG A 90 2.21 -14.96 6.36
N GLN A 91 3.36 -15.26 5.74
CA GLN A 91 4.64 -15.37 6.43
C GLN A 91 5.09 -14.01 7.00
N LEU A 92 4.93 -12.94 6.21
CA LEU A 92 5.27 -11.58 6.61
C LEU A 92 4.46 -11.15 7.85
N CYS A 93 3.15 -11.29 7.79
CA CYS A 93 2.27 -10.90 8.89
C CYS A 93 2.54 -11.74 10.15
N LYS A 94 2.78 -13.04 10.00
CA LYS A 94 3.18 -13.92 11.12
C LYS A 94 4.50 -13.44 11.77
N LYS A 95 5.48 -13.06 10.96
CA LYS A 95 6.80 -12.56 11.44
C LYS A 95 6.66 -11.29 12.29
N TYR A 96 5.76 -10.39 11.91
CA TYR A 96 5.56 -9.10 12.59
C TYR A 96 4.43 -9.13 13.63
N GLY A 97 3.75 -10.27 13.83
CA GLY A 97 2.62 -10.38 14.77
C GLY A 97 1.40 -9.56 14.31
N ILE A 98 1.24 -9.32 13.02
CA ILE A 98 0.14 -8.55 12.44
C ILE A 98 -0.99 -9.50 12.07
N HIS A 99 -2.22 -9.17 12.48
CA HIS A 99 -3.39 -9.95 12.09
C HIS A 99 -3.66 -9.78 10.59
N LEU A 100 -3.82 -10.89 9.87
CA LEU A 100 -4.06 -10.93 8.43
C LEU A 100 -5.44 -11.47 8.12
N HIS A 101 -6.25 -10.68 7.43
CA HIS A 101 -7.50 -11.11 6.78
C HIS A 101 -7.21 -11.51 5.34
N THR A 102 -7.77 -12.63 4.90
CA THR A 102 -7.61 -13.08 3.50
C THR A 102 -8.96 -13.49 2.93
N ILE A 103 -9.12 -13.29 1.63
CA ILE A 103 -10.27 -13.74 0.87
C ILE A 103 -9.86 -14.18 -0.53
N ASP A 104 -10.55 -15.20 -1.04
CA ASP A 104 -10.45 -15.66 -2.42
C ASP A 104 -11.67 -15.19 -3.20
N PHE A 105 -11.48 -14.65 -4.39
CA PHE A 105 -12.56 -14.20 -5.26
C PHE A 105 -12.60 -14.97 -6.57
N ASP A 106 -13.75 -15.46 -6.96
CA ASP A 106 -14.04 -15.86 -8.35
C ASP A 106 -14.36 -14.62 -9.18
N THR A 107 -13.30 -13.88 -9.52
CA THR A 107 -13.39 -12.60 -10.22
C THR A 107 -13.99 -12.76 -11.61
N THR A 108 -13.68 -13.87 -12.29
CA THR A 108 -14.16 -14.15 -13.64
C THR A 108 -15.68 -14.35 -13.66
N ARG A 109 -16.18 -15.13 -12.71
CA ARG A 109 -17.61 -15.35 -12.55
C ARG A 109 -18.34 -14.04 -12.21
N TYR A 110 -17.83 -13.27 -11.25
CA TYR A 110 -18.42 -11.98 -10.87
C TYR A 110 -18.48 -10.99 -12.04
N ALA A 111 -17.40 -10.90 -12.83
CA ALA A 111 -17.34 -10.04 -14.01
C ALA A 111 -18.40 -10.44 -15.07
N ALA A 112 -18.56 -11.75 -15.31
CA ALA A 112 -19.56 -12.28 -16.25
C ALA A 112 -20.99 -11.99 -15.77
N GLU A 113 -21.29 -12.22 -14.50
CA GLU A 113 -22.62 -11.97 -13.92
C GLU A 113 -23.02 -10.48 -13.95
N LYS A 114 -22.03 -9.59 -13.76
CA LYS A 114 -22.26 -8.14 -13.75
C LYS A 114 -22.09 -7.48 -15.12
N HIS A 115 -21.64 -8.19 -16.14
CA HIS A 115 -21.33 -7.65 -17.48
C HIS A 115 -20.32 -6.49 -17.44
N ILE A 116 -19.29 -6.62 -16.60
CA ILE A 116 -18.21 -5.64 -16.43
C ILE A 116 -16.85 -6.26 -16.76
N SER A 117 -15.81 -5.42 -16.92
CA SER A 117 -14.45 -5.91 -17.13
C SER A 117 -13.92 -6.62 -15.86
N ILE A 118 -12.98 -7.54 -16.05
CA ILE A 118 -12.26 -8.22 -14.95
C ILE A 118 -11.63 -7.22 -13.98
N GLU A 119 -11.07 -6.13 -14.52
CA GLU A 119 -10.44 -5.07 -13.71
C GLU A 119 -11.48 -4.35 -12.84
N MET A 120 -12.64 -4.00 -13.41
CA MET A 120 -13.75 -3.40 -12.64
C MET A 120 -14.26 -4.36 -11.58
N ALA A 121 -14.44 -5.63 -11.92
CA ALA A 121 -14.86 -6.68 -11.00
C ALA A 121 -13.91 -6.82 -9.81
N ALA A 122 -12.60 -6.95 -10.09
CA ALA A 122 -11.58 -7.03 -9.05
C ALA A 122 -11.56 -5.78 -8.16
N ARG A 123 -11.79 -4.60 -8.75
CA ARG A 123 -11.88 -3.34 -8.01
C ARG A 123 -13.10 -3.29 -7.10
N GLU A 124 -14.29 -3.61 -7.60
CA GLU A 124 -15.53 -3.62 -6.80
C GLU A 124 -15.43 -4.62 -5.65
N LEU A 125 -15.05 -5.86 -5.94
CA LEU A 125 -14.87 -6.91 -4.92
C LEU A 125 -13.91 -6.50 -3.83
N ARG A 126 -12.76 -5.93 -4.21
CA ARG A 126 -11.72 -5.44 -3.29
C ARG A 126 -12.25 -4.39 -2.33
N TYR A 127 -12.86 -3.32 -2.84
CA TYR A 127 -13.25 -2.20 -2.00
C TYR A 127 -14.46 -2.52 -1.12
N ASN A 128 -15.40 -3.33 -1.61
CA ASN A 128 -16.53 -3.80 -0.81
C ASN A 128 -16.04 -4.65 0.37
N TRP A 129 -15.12 -5.57 0.11
CA TRP A 129 -14.57 -6.41 1.17
C TRP A 129 -13.68 -5.63 2.15
N PHE A 130 -12.89 -4.67 1.67
CA PHE A 130 -12.11 -3.81 2.57
C PHE A 130 -13.00 -3.03 3.54
N GLU A 131 -14.15 -2.53 3.07
CA GLU A 131 -15.11 -1.84 3.93
C GLU A 131 -15.72 -2.79 4.97
N GLU A 132 -16.05 -4.02 4.57
CA GLU A 132 -16.54 -5.07 5.48
C GLU A 132 -15.51 -5.37 6.57
N ILE A 133 -14.27 -5.70 6.20
CA ILE A 133 -13.22 -6.01 7.16
C ILE A 133 -12.86 -4.82 8.05
N ARG A 134 -12.81 -3.60 7.46
CA ARG A 134 -12.59 -2.37 8.23
C ARG A 134 -13.61 -2.25 9.37
N ASN A 135 -14.89 -2.49 9.07
CA ASN A 135 -15.95 -2.44 10.07
C ASN A 135 -15.82 -3.56 11.11
N GLN A 136 -15.53 -4.79 10.68
CA GLN A 136 -15.34 -5.96 11.57
C GLN A 136 -14.19 -5.75 12.55
N CYS A 137 -13.05 -5.30 12.08
CA CYS A 137 -11.87 -5.06 12.91
C CYS A 137 -11.86 -3.68 13.57
N ARG A 138 -12.88 -2.84 13.32
CA ARG A 138 -12.99 -1.47 13.85
C ARG A 138 -11.78 -0.59 13.49
N ALA A 139 -11.26 -0.74 12.27
CA ALA A 139 -10.24 0.15 11.79
C ALA A 139 -10.83 1.50 11.35
N ASP A 140 -10.13 2.58 11.62
CA ASP A 140 -10.56 3.93 11.28
C ASP A 140 -10.47 4.18 9.78
N VAL A 141 -9.41 3.66 9.16
CA VAL A 141 -9.11 3.86 7.74
C VAL A 141 -8.57 2.58 7.09
N VAL A 142 -8.63 2.56 5.74
CA VAL A 142 -7.96 1.57 4.88
C VAL A 142 -6.82 2.27 4.16
N ALA A 143 -5.58 1.85 4.41
CA ALA A 143 -4.39 2.40 3.78
C ALA A 143 -4.03 1.60 2.52
N VAL A 144 -3.85 2.29 1.39
CA VAL A 144 -3.50 1.73 0.08
C VAL A 144 -2.16 2.30 -0.38
N ALA A 145 -1.30 1.48 -0.95
CA ALA A 145 0.09 1.80 -1.28
C ALA A 145 0.25 2.50 -2.65
N HIS A 146 -0.64 3.42 -3.02
CA HIS A 146 -0.41 4.27 -4.18
C HIS A 146 0.69 5.30 -3.86
N HIS A 147 1.63 5.46 -4.78
CA HIS A 147 2.75 6.39 -4.69
C HIS A 147 2.65 7.50 -5.74
N GLN A 148 3.65 8.39 -5.78
CA GLN A 148 3.64 9.56 -6.66
C GLN A 148 3.55 9.18 -8.14
N ASP A 149 4.26 8.12 -8.57
CA ASP A 149 4.28 7.71 -9.98
C ASP A 149 2.91 7.20 -10.44
N ASP A 150 2.15 6.48 -9.58
CA ASP A 150 0.77 6.08 -9.88
C ASP A 150 -0.12 7.31 -10.15
N SER A 151 0.11 8.40 -9.40
CA SER A 151 -0.64 9.64 -9.58
C SER A 151 -0.29 10.30 -10.92
N VAL A 152 0.99 10.31 -11.30
CA VAL A 152 1.45 10.80 -12.60
C VAL A 152 0.86 9.97 -13.74
N GLU A 153 0.93 8.64 -13.66
CA GLU A 153 0.32 7.73 -14.63
C GLU A 153 -1.18 7.98 -14.78
N THR A 154 -1.88 8.16 -13.66
CA THR A 154 -3.33 8.46 -13.65
C THR A 154 -3.62 9.78 -14.37
N ILE A 155 -2.83 10.82 -14.12
CA ILE A 155 -2.97 12.12 -14.80
C ILE A 155 -2.77 11.97 -16.30
N LEU A 156 -1.70 11.26 -16.72
CA LEU A 156 -1.40 11.05 -18.14
C LEU A 156 -2.50 10.26 -18.85
N LEU A 157 -3.00 9.19 -18.23
CA LEU A 157 -4.12 8.41 -18.77
C LEU A 157 -5.40 9.25 -18.90
N ASN A 158 -5.70 10.08 -17.92
CA ASN A 158 -6.86 10.97 -17.93
C ASN A 158 -6.72 12.05 -19.01
N LEU A 159 -5.51 12.58 -19.21
CA LEU A 159 -5.22 13.53 -20.26
C LEU A 159 -5.45 12.93 -21.67
N ILE A 160 -4.94 11.71 -21.88
CA ILE A 160 -5.13 10.97 -23.16
C ILE A 160 -6.61 10.68 -23.42
N ARG A 161 -7.39 10.38 -22.36
CA ARG A 161 -8.83 10.10 -22.44
C ARG A 161 -9.70 11.37 -22.57
N GLY A 162 -9.13 12.56 -22.45
CA GLY A 162 -9.86 13.82 -22.54
C GLY A 162 -10.84 14.08 -21.40
N THR A 163 -10.57 13.60 -20.19
CA THR A 163 -11.50 13.68 -19.04
C THR A 163 -11.67 15.06 -18.40
N GLY A 164 -11.15 16.12 -19.03
CA GLY A 164 -11.26 17.50 -18.55
C GLY A 164 -10.37 17.81 -17.34
N ILE A 165 -10.58 18.99 -16.73
CA ILE A 165 -9.71 19.54 -15.66
C ILE A 165 -9.70 18.64 -14.42
N THR A 166 -10.80 17.98 -14.09
CA THR A 166 -10.89 17.09 -12.92
C THR A 166 -9.97 15.88 -13.05
N GLY A 167 -9.68 15.42 -14.26
CA GLY A 167 -8.74 14.34 -14.54
C GLY A 167 -7.27 14.70 -14.25
N LEU A 168 -6.94 15.99 -14.21
CA LEU A 168 -5.59 16.48 -13.93
C LEU A 168 -5.24 16.51 -12.43
N LEU A 169 -6.20 16.27 -11.55
CA LEU A 169 -5.98 16.25 -10.10
C LEU A 169 -5.23 15.00 -9.61
N GLY A 170 -5.04 14.01 -10.48
CA GLY A 170 -4.37 12.75 -10.11
C GLY A 170 -5.12 11.95 -9.03
N ILE A 171 -4.36 11.19 -8.26
CA ILE A 171 -4.91 10.38 -7.18
C ILE A 171 -5.03 11.23 -5.91
N ARG A 172 -6.22 11.28 -5.32
CA ARG A 172 -6.45 12.03 -4.08
C ARG A 172 -5.79 11.33 -2.89
N PRO A 173 -5.19 12.08 -1.94
CA PRO A 173 -4.61 11.53 -0.70
C PRO A 173 -5.62 10.75 0.12
N ARG A 174 -6.86 11.25 0.18
CA ARG A 174 -7.98 10.64 0.90
C ARG A 174 -9.23 10.59 0.02
N ASN A 175 -9.96 9.47 0.11
CA ASN A 175 -11.28 9.31 -0.47
C ASN A 175 -12.16 8.53 0.51
N GLY A 176 -12.98 9.22 1.30
CA GLY A 176 -13.73 8.64 2.41
C GLY A 176 -12.78 7.99 3.43
N VAL A 177 -12.93 6.69 3.64
CA VAL A 177 -12.09 5.90 4.55
C VAL A 177 -10.79 5.40 3.93
N ILE A 178 -10.63 5.52 2.61
CA ILE A 178 -9.42 5.10 1.88
C ILE A 178 -8.38 6.21 1.94
N VAL A 179 -7.18 5.88 2.40
CA VAL A 179 -6.05 6.81 2.53
C VAL A 179 -4.82 6.30 1.79
N ARG A 180 -3.93 7.21 1.37
CA ARG A 180 -2.76 6.90 0.53
C ARG A 180 -1.50 7.59 1.06
N PRO A 181 -0.90 7.05 2.12
CA PRO A 181 0.23 7.70 2.80
C PRO A 181 1.49 7.82 1.95
N LEU A 182 1.65 6.96 0.91
CA LEU A 182 2.85 6.95 0.06
C LEU A 182 2.78 7.92 -1.12
N LEU A 183 1.70 8.67 -1.33
CA LEU A 183 1.61 9.64 -2.44
C LEU A 183 2.65 10.79 -2.38
N CYS A 184 3.31 10.97 -1.25
CA CYS A 184 4.38 11.96 -1.10
C CYS A 184 5.76 11.47 -1.53
N ILE A 185 5.93 10.20 -1.86
CA ILE A 185 7.19 9.58 -2.27
C ILE A 185 7.04 8.87 -3.62
N ASN A 186 8.14 8.74 -4.34
CA ASN A 186 8.19 7.98 -5.59
C ASN A 186 8.59 6.51 -5.35
N ARG A 187 8.51 5.70 -6.40
CA ARG A 187 8.82 4.27 -6.32
C ARG A 187 10.29 3.98 -6.00
N ASP A 188 11.21 4.79 -6.49
CA ASP A 188 12.65 4.62 -6.23
C ASP A 188 12.98 4.84 -4.76
N GLU A 189 12.19 5.66 -4.06
CA GLU A 189 12.35 5.88 -2.61
C GLU A 189 11.75 4.75 -1.77
N ILE A 190 10.89 3.91 -2.35
CA ILE A 190 10.29 2.73 -1.71
C ILE A 190 11.23 1.52 -1.81
N MET A 191 11.97 1.37 -2.92
CA MET A 191 12.86 0.25 -3.22
C MET A 191 14.22 0.41 -2.56
#